data_97886af59c623dc89cabf641971f9baf
#
_entry.id   97886af59c623dc89cabf641971f9baf
#
_cell.length_a   1.000
_cell.length_b   1.000
_cell.length_c   1.000
_cell.angle_alpha   90.00
_cell.angle_beta   90.00
_cell.angle_gamma   90.00
#
_symmetry.space_group_name_H-M   'P 1'
#
loop_
_entity.id
_entity.type
_entity.pdbx_description
1 polymer ?
#
loop_
_entity_poly.entity_id
_entity_poly.type
_entity_poly.pdbx_seq_one_letter_code
_entity_poly.pdbx_strand_id
1 'polypeptide(L)'
;MQSYGVFLCYPKKLRNFAQLSFISNNYTVTHKMKIALIGYGKMGHMIEQIAISRGHSIVCKIDIDNPDDFDSPAFASADVAIEFTNPTAAYGNFLRAFRHNVKVVSGSTGWMHHHKQDVERLCREEGQTLFWASNFSIGVAIFSAVNRYLAKLMNQFPQYDVAMTETHHVHKLDAPSGTAITLAEEICQNLDRKTEWKKGTTTWDDGRIEGKSAHRDDQLLIDSVRHDEVPG
;
A
#
# COMPACT_ATOMS: atom_id res chain seq x y z
N MET A 1 -8.69 8.92 13.68
CA MET A 1 -8.11 9.42 12.40
C MET A 1 -7.35 8.28 11.75
N GLN A 2 -8.08 7.40 11.06
CA GLN A 2 -7.45 6.30 10.28
C GLN A 2 -6.98 6.91 8.97
N SER A 3 -5.67 6.99 8.81
CA SER A 3 -5.03 7.49 7.59
C SER A 3 -5.05 6.40 6.53
N TYR A 4 -5.64 6.71 5.42
CA TYR A 4 -5.50 6.09 4.11
C TYR A 4 -4.24 5.27 4.00
N GLY A 5 -4.28 4.01 3.62
CA GLY A 5 -3.22 3.06 3.32
C GLY A 5 -1.75 3.53 3.22
N VAL A 6 -1.44 4.69 3.76
CA VAL A 6 -0.10 5.28 3.88
C VAL A 6 0.24 5.43 5.35
N PHE A 7 1.32 4.82 5.75
CA PHE A 7 1.85 4.91 7.10
C PHE A 7 3.28 5.45 7.03
N LEU A 8 3.48 6.65 7.59
CA LEU A 8 4.78 7.26 7.76
C LEU A 8 5.10 7.34 9.24
N CYS A 9 6.09 6.60 9.68
CA CYS A 9 6.58 6.63 11.04
C CYS A 9 8.05 7.07 11.06
N TYR A 10 8.35 8.07 11.89
CA TYR A 10 9.68 8.63 12.04
C TYR A 10 9.89 9.19 13.45
N PRO A 11 11.15 9.37 13.89
CA PRO A 11 11.48 9.94 15.19
C PRO A 11 10.91 11.35 15.39
N LYS A 12 10.45 11.66 16.60
CA LYS A 12 9.84 12.97 16.96
C LYS A 12 10.67 14.19 16.54
N LYS A 13 11.99 14.07 16.45
CA LYS A 13 12.90 15.17 16.07
C LYS A 13 12.81 15.56 14.58
N LEU A 14 12.19 14.75 13.72
CA LEU A 14 12.09 15.01 12.28
C LEU A 14 10.72 15.57 11.83
N ARG A 15 9.84 15.95 12.76
CA ARG A 15 8.47 16.43 12.43
C ARG A 15 8.42 17.64 11.51
N ASN A 16 9.49 18.43 11.43
CA ASN A 16 9.51 19.65 10.60
C ASN A 16 9.79 19.39 9.11
N PHE A 17 10.19 18.17 8.72
CA PHE A 17 10.46 17.85 7.32
C PHE A 17 9.22 17.47 6.50
N ALA A 18 8.16 16.99 7.13
CA ALA A 18 6.95 16.53 6.44
C ALA A 18 6.07 17.67 5.90
N GLN A 19 6.29 18.92 6.34
CA GLN A 19 5.50 20.08 5.88
C GLN A 19 6.06 20.79 4.64
N LEU A 20 7.27 20.44 4.18
CA LEU A 20 7.97 21.21 3.15
C LEU A 20 7.94 20.59 1.73
N SER A 21 7.33 19.44 1.51
CA SER A 21 7.46 18.75 0.22
C SER A 21 6.31 18.92 -0.78
N PHE A 22 5.32 19.75 -0.49
CA PHE A 22 4.15 19.92 -1.41
C PHE A 22 4.23 21.14 -2.34
N ILE A 23 5.27 21.95 -2.29
CA ILE A 23 5.38 23.13 -3.15
C ILE A 23 6.78 23.19 -3.79
N SER A 24 6.95 22.63 -4.94
CA SER A 24 7.60 23.22 -6.12
C SER A 24 7.99 22.19 -7.18
N ASN A 25 7.62 22.45 -8.40
CA ASN A 25 7.86 21.66 -9.62
C ASN A 25 9.31 21.65 -10.13
N ASN A 26 10.33 21.87 -9.28
CA ASN A 26 11.72 21.98 -9.75
C ASN A 26 12.75 21.37 -8.78
N TYR A 27 12.43 20.32 -8.01
CA TYR A 27 13.49 19.56 -7.34
C TYR A 27 13.95 18.40 -8.23
N THR A 28 14.91 18.69 -9.08
CA THR A 28 15.85 17.65 -9.53
C THR A 28 16.55 17.14 -8.27
N VAL A 29 16.14 15.97 -7.76
CA VAL A 29 16.83 15.34 -6.63
C VAL A 29 18.22 14.97 -7.10
N THR A 30 19.20 15.83 -6.77
CA THR A 30 20.60 15.65 -7.15
C THR A 30 21.35 14.67 -6.24
N HIS A 31 20.68 14.16 -5.17
CA HIS A 31 21.32 13.22 -4.25
C HIS A 31 21.19 11.79 -4.76
N LYS A 32 22.32 11.22 -5.14
CA LYS A 32 22.42 9.77 -5.41
C LYS A 32 22.20 9.04 -4.09
N MET A 33 21.28 8.08 -4.09
CA MET A 33 20.97 7.23 -2.93
C MET A 33 21.51 5.83 -3.16
N LYS A 34 21.95 5.21 -2.07
CA LYS A 34 22.26 3.78 -2.00
C LYS A 34 20.99 3.04 -1.57
N ILE A 35 20.45 2.21 -2.41
CA ILE A 35 19.18 1.51 -2.19
C ILE A 35 19.47 0.02 -2.03
N ALA A 36 18.92 -0.57 -0.96
CA ALA A 36 18.79 -2.01 -0.84
C ALA A 36 17.39 -2.45 -1.30
N LEU A 37 17.28 -3.56 -1.99
CA LEU A 37 16.02 -4.17 -2.39
C LEU A 37 15.77 -5.41 -1.53
N ILE A 38 14.59 -5.49 -0.92
CA ILE A 38 14.13 -6.64 -0.16
C ILE A 38 12.91 -7.22 -0.88
N GLY A 39 13.08 -8.42 -1.46
CA GLY A 39 12.19 -9.00 -2.46
C GLY A 39 12.62 -8.61 -3.87
N TYR A 40 13.15 -9.57 -4.62
CA TYR A 40 13.69 -9.34 -5.97
C TYR A 40 12.88 -10.05 -7.05
N GLY A 41 11.54 -10.04 -6.90
CA GLY A 41 10.56 -10.47 -7.90
C GLY A 41 10.26 -9.38 -8.93
N LYS A 42 9.07 -9.43 -9.57
CA LYS A 42 8.63 -8.45 -10.60
C LYS A 42 8.84 -6.99 -10.16
N MET A 43 8.39 -6.64 -8.94
CA MET A 43 8.52 -5.28 -8.42
C MET A 43 9.99 -4.91 -8.15
N GLY A 44 10.78 -5.81 -7.57
CA GLY A 44 12.20 -5.58 -7.31
C GLY A 44 12.98 -5.25 -8.58
N HIS A 45 12.77 -6.01 -9.65
CA HIS A 45 13.38 -5.76 -10.96
C HIS A 45 12.96 -4.40 -11.55
N MET A 46 11.68 -4.05 -11.48
CA MET A 46 11.18 -2.76 -11.97
C MET A 46 11.76 -1.58 -11.17
N ILE A 47 11.81 -1.70 -9.85
CA ILE A 47 12.36 -0.69 -8.97
C ILE A 47 13.85 -0.48 -9.24
N GLU A 48 14.62 -1.55 -9.45
CA GLU A 48 16.02 -1.46 -9.83
C GLU A 48 16.21 -0.66 -11.11
N GLN A 49 15.50 -1.01 -12.18
CA GLN A 49 15.59 -0.32 -13.46
C GLN A 49 15.30 1.18 -13.32
N ILE A 50 14.23 1.54 -12.60
CA ILE A 50 13.85 2.93 -12.36
C ILE A 50 14.89 3.64 -11.49
N ALA A 51 15.38 3.01 -10.42
CA ALA A 51 16.37 3.60 -9.54
C ALA A 51 17.68 3.92 -10.29
N ILE A 52 18.18 2.98 -11.08
CA ILE A 52 19.38 3.17 -11.92
C ILE A 52 19.16 4.29 -12.94
N SER A 53 18.01 4.30 -13.63
CA SER A 53 17.70 5.35 -14.62
C SER A 53 17.63 6.75 -14.00
N ARG A 54 17.33 6.84 -12.70
CA ARG A 54 17.34 8.09 -11.91
C ARG A 54 18.68 8.41 -11.26
N GLY A 55 19.71 7.60 -11.52
CA GLY A 55 21.07 7.82 -11.03
C GLY A 55 21.33 7.33 -9.61
N HIS A 56 20.43 6.53 -9.01
CA HIS A 56 20.64 5.87 -7.73
C HIS A 56 21.47 4.60 -7.89
N SER A 57 22.01 4.07 -6.80
CA SER A 57 22.80 2.83 -6.79
C SER A 57 22.06 1.75 -6.02
N ILE A 58 21.95 0.54 -6.59
CA ILE A 58 21.49 -0.63 -5.85
C ILE A 58 22.73 -1.29 -5.22
N VAL A 59 22.77 -1.28 -3.89
CA VAL A 59 23.94 -1.78 -3.13
C VAL A 59 23.75 -3.20 -2.61
N CYS A 60 22.48 -3.63 -2.43
CA CYS A 60 22.15 -4.97 -1.95
C CYS A 60 20.80 -5.40 -2.52
N LYS A 61 20.68 -6.70 -2.83
CA LYS A 61 19.44 -7.34 -3.29
C LYS A 61 19.22 -8.57 -2.42
N ILE A 62 18.14 -8.58 -1.68
CA ILE A 62 17.79 -9.66 -0.75
C ILE A 62 16.55 -10.36 -1.27
N ASP A 63 16.62 -11.68 -1.38
CA ASP A 63 15.50 -12.54 -1.70
C ASP A 63 15.54 -13.81 -0.83
N ILE A 64 14.67 -14.75 -1.11
CA ILE A 64 14.53 -16.01 -0.37
C ILE A 64 15.83 -16.83 -0.33
N ASP A 65 16.65 -16.72 -1.37
CA ASP A 65 17.87 -17.51 -1.55
C ASP A 65 19.09 -16.93 -0.83
N ASN A 66 19.06 -15.68 -0.37
CA ASN A 66 20.19 -15.00 0.26
C ASN A 66 19.84 -14.16 1.48
N PRO A 67 19.09 -14.70 2.44
CA PRO A 67 18.63 -13.94 3.62
C PRO A 67 19.78 -13.46 4.51
N ASP A 68 20.96 -14.04 4.44
CA ASP A 68 22.13 -13.63 5.24
C ASP A 68 22.73 -12.30 4.77
N ASP A 69 22.40 -11.84 3.57
CA ASP A 69 22.86 -10.55 3.05
C ASP A 69 22.33 -9.33 3.82
N PHE A 70 21.31 -9.51 4.68
CA PHE A 70 20.94 -8.47 5.65
C PHE A 70 22.09 -8.07 6.57
N ASP A 71 22.98 -9.01 6.90
CA ASP A 71 24.11 -8.77 7.80
C ASP A 71 25.38 -8.33 7.05
N SER A 72 25.27 -8.09 5.74
CA SER A 72 26.38 -7.66 4.89
C SER A 72 26.72 -6.18 5.09
N PRO A 73 27.99 -5.77 4.93
CA PRO A 73 28.38 -4.36 4.89
C PRO A 73 27.68 -3.59 3.76
N ALA A 74 27.34 -4.26 2.67
CA ALA A 74 26.61 -3.68 1.55
C ALA A 74 25.20 -3.22 2.00
N PHE A 75 24.45 -4.09 2.69
CA PHE A 75 23.14 -3.73 3.23
C PHE A 75 23.23 -2.61 4.25
N ALA A 76 24.16 -2.70 5.21
CA ALA A 76 24.35 -1.67 6.23
C ALA A 76 24.75 -0.30 5.65
N SER A 77 25.29 -0.26 4.42
CA SER A 77 25.64 0.99 3.73
C SER A 77 24.46 1.66 3.02
N ALA A 78 23.27 1.03 3.01
CA ALA A 78 22.11 1.55 2.30
C ALA A 78 21.50 2.77 3.03
N ASP A 79 21.13 3.80 2.27
CA ASP A 79 20.38 4.95 2.77
C ASP A 79 18.91 4.58 3.06
N VAL A 80 18.37 3.64 2.26
CA VAL A 80 17.00 3.14 2.35
C VAL A 80 16.91 1.73 1.78
N ALA A 81 16.07 0.90 2.40
CA ALA A 81 15.63 -0.37 1.83
C ALA A 81 14.22 -0.22 1.27
N ILE A 82 13.99 -0.76 0.07
CA ILE A 82 12.66 -0.84 -0.55
C ILE A 82 12.22 -2.30 -0.49
N GLU A 83 11.11 -2.55 0.20
CA GLU A 83 10.60 -3.89 0.52
C GLU A 83 9.31 -4.18 -0.23
N PHE A 84 9.35 -5.24 -1.05
CA PHE A 84 8.20 -5.82 -1.73
C PHE A 84 8.32 -7.34 -1.69
N THR A 85 7.87 -7.94 -0.60
CA THR A 85 7.87 -9.39 -0.41
C THR A 85 6.42 -9.92 -0.26
N ASN A 86 6.10 -10.47 0.89
CA ASN A 86 4.78 -11.02 1.20
C ASN A 86 4.37 -10.69 2.64
N PRO A 87 3.08 -10.87 3.00
CA PRO A 87 2.56 -10.52 4.34
C PRO A 87 3.31 -11.18 5.50
N THR A 88 3.77 -12.42 5.32
CA THR A 88 4.41 -13.19 6.39
C THR A 88 5.87 -12.84 6.60
N ALA A 89 6.57 -12.40 5.55
CA ALA A 89 7.98 -12.05 5.61
C ALA A 89 8.22 -10.57 5.98
N ALA A 90 7.33 -9.68 5.57
CA ALA A 90 7.50 -8.23 5.64
C ALA A 90 7.93 -7.74 7.03
N TYR A 91 7.22 -8.13 8.09
CA TYR A 91 7.52 -7.68 9.44
C TYR A 91 8.91 -8.11 9.91
N GLY A 92 9.29 -9.38 9.66
CA GLY A 92 10.63 -9.88 9.97
C GLY A 92 11.73 -9.13 9.20
N ASN A 93 11.48 -8.78 7.94
CA ASN A 93 12.39 -8.00 7.11
C ASN A 93 12.60 -6.59 7.67
N PHE A 94 11.55 -5.93 8.16
CA PHE A 94 11.70 -4.61 8.81
C PHE A 94 12.56 -4.67 10.05
N LEU A 95 12.34 -5.67 10.92
CA LEU A 95 13.13 -5.84 12.13
C LEU A 95 14.61 -6.05 11.81
N ARG A 96 14.94 -6.80 10.75
CA ARG A 96 16.31 -6.97 10.30
C ARG A 96 16.91 -5.67 9.77
N ALA A 97 16.17 -4.92 8.93
CA ALA A 97 16.62 -3.63 8.42
C ALA A 97 16.85 -2.60 9.55
N PHE A 98 15.97 -2.55 10.54
CA PHE A 98 16.06 -1.65 11.67
C PHE A 98 17.28 -1.92 12.57
N ARG A 99 17.70 -3.20 12.73
CA ARG A 99 18.94 -3.54 13.46
C ARG A 99 20.18 -2.87 12.85
N HIS A 100 20.15 -2.59 11.55
CA HIS A 100 21.22 -1.90 10.82
C HIS A 100 20.94 -0.41 10.64
N ASN A 101 19.91 0.15 11.30
CA ASN A 101 19.45 1.54 11.15
C ASN A 101 19.11 1.93 9.70
N VAL A 102 18.77 0.96 8.85
CA VAL A 102 18.34 1.22 7.48
C VAL A 102 16.86 1.58 7.47
N LYS A 103 16.55 2.73 6.91
CA LYS A 103 15.15 3.20 6.72
C LYS A 103 14.42 2.30 5.74
N VAL A 104 13.12 2.09 5.92
CA VAL A 104 12.35 1.18 5.07
C VAL A 104 11.21 1.91 4.38
N VAL A 105 11.06 1.63 3.07
CA VAL A 105 9.87 1.88 2.28
C VAL A 105 9.26 0.53 1.93
N SER A 106 8.01 0.26 2.34
CA SER A 106 7.38 -1.04 2.11
C SER A 106 6.07 -0.92 1.34
N GLY A 107 5.92 -1.78 0.33
CA GLY A 107 4.70 -2.00 -0.42
C GLY A 107 4.03 -3.35 -0.13
N SER A 108 4.59 -4.17 0.74
CA SER A 108 3.94 -5.41 1.16
C SER A 108 2.68 -5.13 1.97
N THR A 109 1.59 -5.80 1.64
CA THR A 109 0.27 -5.64 2.28
C THR A 109 -0.06 -6.79 3.21
N GLY A 110 -1.17 -6.68 3.96
CA GLY A 110 -1.71 -7.79 4.79
C GLY A 110 -1.04 -7.99 6.16
N TRP A 111 -0.01 -7.22 6.52
CA TRP A 111 0.73 -7.37 7.78
C TRP A 111 0.45 -6.24 8.79
N MET A 112 0.10 -5.04 8.33
CA MET A 112 0.07 -3.81 9.12
C MET A 112 -0.84 -3.89 10.35
N HIS A 113 -2.04 -4.45 10.23
CA HIS A 113 -3.00 -4.47 11.34
C HIS A 113 -2.56 -5.37 12.50
N HIS A 114 -1.71 -6.35 12.26
CA HIS A 114 -1.15 -7.20 13.33
C HIS A 114 0.05 -6.58 14.03
N HIS A 115 0.82 -5.73 13.35
CA HIS A 115 2.11 -5.24 13.81
C HIS A 115 2.21 -3.71 13.94
N LYS A 116 1.11 -2.99 13.69
CA LYS A 116 1.09 -1.52 13.66
C LYS A 116 1.62 -0.89 14.94
N GLN A 117 1.13 -1.36 16.09
CA GLN A 117 1.52 -0.78 17.38
C GLN A 117 3.01 -0.98 17.68
N ASP A 118 3.54 -2.14 17.34
CA ASP A 118 4.94 -2.46 17.56
C ASP A 118 5.86 -1.62 16.64
N VAL A 119 5.50 -1.50 15.36
CA VAL A 119 6.21 -0.64 14.42
C VAL A 119 6.15 0.83 14.84
N GLU A 120 4.99 1.32 15.31
CA GLU A 120 4.87 2.68 15.87
C GLU A 120 5.80 2.90 17.06
N ARG A 121 5.90 1.93 17.95
CA ARG A 121 6.82 1.97 19.09
C ARG A 121 8.27 2.05 18.62
N LEU A 122 8.72 1.14 17.74
CA LEU A 122 10.07 1.12 17.18
C LEU A 122 10.44 2.47 16.53
N CYS A 123 9.53 3.04 15.76
CA CYS A 123 9.80 4.34 15.14
C CYS A 123 9.86 5.48 16.15
N ARG A 124 8.95 5.52 17.14
CA ARG A 124 8.86 6.65 18.10
C ARG A 124 9.91 6.59 19.20
N GLU A 125 10.21 5.39 19.70
CA GLU A 125 11.06 5.19 20.86
C GLU A 125 12.50 4.83 20.47
N GLU A 126 12.68 4.03 19.41
CA GLU A 126 13.98 3.52 18.99
C GLU A 126 14.56 4.26 17.76
N GLY A 127 13.86 5.28 17.26
CA GLY A 127 14.36 6.14 16.20
C GLY A 127 14.30 5.55 14.79
N GLN A 128 13.57 4.45 14.60
CA GLN A 128 13.43 3.81 13.29
C GLN A 128 12.53 4.59 12.34
N THR A 129 12.61 4.30 11.05
CA THR A 129 11.81 4.99 10.03
C THR A 129 11.18 3.98 9.07
N LEU A 130 9.84 4.00 8.99
CA LEU A 130 9.06 3.25 8.01
C LEU A 130 8.14 4.20 7.24
N PHE A 131 8.16 4.07 5.91
CA PHE A 131 7.12 4.56 5.02
C PHE A 131 6.42 3.37 4.38
N TRP A 132 5.16 3.14 4.72
CA TRP A 132 4.35 2.07 4.16
C TRP A 132 3.13 2.62 3.44
N ALA A 133 2.80 2.03 2.31
CA ALA A 133 1.55 2.28 1.61
C ALA A 133 1.02 0.98 1.02
N SER A 134 -0.30 0.80 1.06
CA SER A 134 -0.97 -0.32 0.41
C SER A 134 -0.96 -0.19 -1.12
N ASN A 135 -0.78 1.03 -1.63
CA ASN A 135 -0.68 1.33 -3.05
C ASN A 135 0.16 2.60 -3.26
N PHE A 136 1.13 2.54 -4.16
CA PHE A 136 2.01 3.66 -4.54
C PHE A 136 1.58 4.33 -5.86
N SER A 137 0.47 3.92 -6.46
CA SER A 137 -0.04 4.55 -7.68
C SER A 137 -0.61 5.94 -7.39
N ILE A 138 -0.06 6.96 -8.05
CA ILE A 138 -0.59 8.33 -7.98
C ILE A 138 -2.02 8.38 -8.51
N GLY A 139 -2.34 7.60 -9.57
CA GLY A 139 -3.69 7.50 -10.12
C GLY A 139 -4.70 6.99 -9.08
N VAL A 140 -4.34 5.95 -8.33
CA VAL A 140 -5.18 5.42 -7.24
C VAL A 140 -5.32 6.46 -6.12
N ALA A 141 -4.27 7.18 -5.77
CA ALA A 141 -4.34 8.23 -4.73
C ALA A 141 -5.27 9.38 -5.14
N ILE A 142 -5.23 9.80 -6.41
CA ILE A 142 -6.14 10.82 -6.96
C ILE A 142 -7.58 10.28 -6.97
N PHE A 143 -7.78 9.04 -7.44
CA PHE A 143 -9.10 8.41 -7.46
C PHE A 143 -9.70 8.31 -6.05
N SER A 144 -8.91 7.88 -5.06
CA SER A 144 -9.29 7.86 -3.64
C SER A 144 -9.72 9.25 -3.14
N ALA A 145 -8.98 10.32 -3.48
CA ALA A 145 -9.35 11.68 -3.10
C ALA A 145 -10.70 12.11 -3.69
N VAL A 146 -10.94 11.81 -4.97
CA VAL A 146 -12.21 12.09 -5.66
C VAL A 146 -13.35 11.25 -5.07
N ASN A 147 -13.10 9.96 -4.79
CA ASN A 147 -14.07 9.04 -4.18
C ASN A 147 -14.59 9.58 -2.84
N ARG A 148 -13.69 10.03 -1.96
CA ARG A 148 -14.08 10.66 -0.67
C ARG A 148 -14.88 11.93 -0.84
N TYR A 149 -14.45 12.79 -1.77
CA TYR A 149 -15.16 14.03 -2.05
C TYR A 149 -16.57 13.77 -2.59
N LEU A 150 -16.71 12.85 -3.54
CA LEU A 150 -17.99 12.44 -4.11
C LEU A 150 -18.90 11.84 -3.05
N ALA A 151 -18.40 10.90 -2.23
CA ALA A 151 -19.17 10.30 -1.15
C ALA A 151 -19.73 11.36 -0.18
N LYS A 152 -18.89 12.32 0.21
CA LYS A 152 -19.31 13.43 1.08
C LYS A 152 -20.36 14.34 0.41
N LEU A 153 -20.19 14.66 -0.86
CA LEU A 153 -21.15 15.47 -1.63
C LEU A 153 -22.51 14.79 -1.72
N MET A 154 -22.52 13.46 -1.91
CA MET A 154 -23.74 12.65 -2.08
C MET A 154 -24.61 12.55 -0.82
N ASN A 155 -24.15 12.98 0.34
CA ASN A 155 -25.00 13.13 1.53
C ASN A 155 -26.17 14.11 1.30
N GLN A 156 -26.00 15.07 0.40
CA GLN A 156 -27.04 16.05 0.06
C GLN A 156 -28.10 15.51 -0.91
N PHE A 157 -27.90 14.31 -1.45
CA PHE A 157 -28.72 13.71 -2.49
C PHE A 157 -29.19 12.31 -2.09
N PRO A 158 -30.12 12.19 -1.11
CA PRO A 158 -30.53 10.88 -0.57
C PRO A 158 -31.28 9.99 -1.56
N GLN A 159 -31.74 10.52 -2.68
CA GLN A 159 -32.43 9.78 -3.76
C GLN A 159 -31.47 8.94 -4.62
N TYR A 160 -30.16 9.10 -4.47
CA TYR A 160 -29.14 8.27 -5.14
C TYR A 160 -28.57 7.26 -4.16
N ASP A 161 -28.22 6.10 -4.66
CA ASP A 161 -27.46 5.10 -3.92
C ASP A 161 -26.10 4.82 -4.58
N VAL A 162 -25.25 4.08 -3.90
CA VAL A 162 -23.91 3.73 -4.35
C VAL A 162 -23.81 2.22 -4.50
N ALA A 163 -23.28 1.78 -5.63
CA ALA A 163 -22.84 0.42 -5.89
C ALA A 163 -21.38 0.40 -6.27
N MET A 164 -20.70 -0.69 -5.99
CA MET A 164 -19.27 -0.85 -6.27
C MET A 164 -19.00 -2.19 -6.93
N THR A 165 -18.31 -2.17 -8.08
CA THR A 165 -17.84 -3.36 -8.76
C THR A 165 -16.37 -3.21 -9.10
N GLU A 166 -15.57 -4.24 -8.83
CA GLU A 166 -14.19 -4.34 -9.24
C GLU A 166 -14.00 -5.42 -10.30
N THR A 167 -13.04 -5.23 -11.20
CA THR A 167 -12.73 -6.21 -12.23
C THR A 167 -11.24 -6.49 -12.27
N HIS A 168 -10.87 -7.78 -12.26
CA HIS A 168 -9.48 -8.24 -12.35
C HIS A 168 -9.38 -9.49 -13.22
N HIS A 169 -8.14 -9.83 -13.59
CA HIS A 169 -7.82 -11.08 -14.28
C HIS A 169 -8.19 -12.31 -13.43
N VAL A 170 -8.45 -13.45 -14.06
CA VAL A 170 -8.91 -14.70 -13.39
C VAL A 170 -7.95 -15.27 -12.37
N HIS A 171 -6.64 -14.94 -12.46
CA HIS A 171 -5.62 -15.40 -11.51
C HIS A 171 -5.56 -14.62 -10.20
N LYS A 172 -6.37 -13.56 -10.04
CA LYS A 172 -6.43 -12.82 -8.78
C LYS A 172 -7.23 -13.60 -7.75
N LEU A 173 -6.56 -14.01 -6.68
CA LEU A 173 -7.14 -14.91 -5.66
C LEU A 173 -8.03 -14.17 -4.66
N ASP A 174 -7.64 -12.96 -4.24
CA ASP A 174 -8.40 -12.16 -3.29
C ASP A 174 -9.60 -11.48 -3.99
N ALA A 175 -10.75 -11.55 -3.36
CA ALA A 175 -11.99 -10.86 -3.74
C ALA A 175 -12.78 -10.48 -2.48
N PRO A 176 -13.07 -9.17 -2.26
CA PRO A 176 -12.61 -8.01 -3.03
C PRO A 176 -11.11 -7.76 -2.91
N SER A 177 -10.56 -6.97 -3.86
CA SER A 177 -9.16 -6.53 -3.79
C SER A 177 -8.93 -5.55 -2.64
N GLY A 178 -7.69 -5.46 -2.14
CA GLY A 178 -7.34 -4.50 -1.09
C GLY A 178 -7.65 -3.04 -1.48
N THR A 179 -7.49 -2.67 -2.75
CA THR A 179 -7.85 -1.33 -3.25
C THR A 179 -9.36 -1.10 -3.20
N ALA A 180 -10.17 -2.09 -3.60
CA ALA A 180 -11.63 -2.00 -3.53
C ALA A 180 -12.11 -1.86 -2.08
N ILE A 181 -11.53 -2.62 -1.16
CA ILE A 181 -11.82 -2.51 0.28
C ILE A 181 -11.51 -1.10 0.78
N THR A 182 -10.33 -0.57 0.48
CA THR A 182 -9.95 0.80 0.89
C THR A 182 -10.93 1.84 0.38
N LEU A 183 -11.32 1.77 -0.90
CA LEU A 183 -12.28 2.71 -1.50
C LEU A 183 -13.67 2.59 -0.88
N ALA A 184 -14.12 1.37 -0.57
CA ALA A 184 -15.40 1.15 0.11
C ALA A 184 -15.40 1.68 1.53
N GLU A 185 -14.31 1.48 2.29
CA GLU A 185 -14.15 2.06 3.63
C GLU A 185 -14.18 3.59 3.59
N GLU A 186 -13.54 4.20 2.59
CA GLU A 186 -13.58 5.64 2.37
C GLU A 186 -15.00 6.15 2.07
N ILE A 187 -15.79 5.41 1.28
CA ILE A 187 -17.20 5.73 1.03
C ILE A 187 -17.98 5.67 2.34
N CYS A 188 -17.88 4.57 3.10
CA CYS A 188 -18.59 4.41 4.36
C CYS A 188 -18.22 5.47 5.42
N GLN A 189 -16.98 5.97 5.40
CA GLN A 189 -16.52 7.03 6.29
C GLN A 189 -17.05 8.43 5.92
N ASN A 190 -17.51 8.63 4.68
CA ASN A 190 -17.90 9.93 4.16
C ASN A 190 -19.36 10.01 3.67
N LEU A 191 -20.06 8.88 3.62
CA LEU A 191 -21.46 8.79 3.20
C LEU A 191 -22.29 8.25 4.38
N ASP A 192 -23.00 9.13 5.09
CA ASP A 192 -23.65 8.88 6.39
C ASP A 192 -24.62 7.68 6.36
N ARG A 193 -25.27 7.42 5.21
CA ARG A 193 -26.23 6.32 5.05
C ARG A 193 -25.58 4.94 4.77
N LYS A 194 -24.25 4.86 4.62
CA LYS A 194 -23.51 3.60 4.47
C LYS A 194 -22.57 3.42 5.67
N THR A 195 -22.88 2.47 6.53
CA THR A 195 -22.17 2.26 7.80
C THR A 195 -21.03 1.26 7.71
N GLU A 196 -21.14 0.30 6.81
CA GLU A 196 -20.15 -0.76 6.58
C GLU A 196 -20.18 -1.26 5.13
N TRP A 197 -19.09 -1.86 4.69
CA TRP A 197 -19.07 -2.58 3.43
C TRP A 197 -19.21 -4.09 3.66
N LYS A 198 -19.70 -4.80 2.64
CA LYS A 198 -19.75 -6.28 2.60
C LYS A 198 -19.27 -6.79 1.25
N LYS A 199 -18.67 -7.98 1.28
CA LYS A 199 -18.41 -8.75 0.08
C LYS A 199 -19.75 -9.17 -0.55
N GLY A 200 -19.94 -8.75 -1.80
CA GLY A 200 -21.05 -9.15 -2.64
C GLY A 200 -20.77 -10.45 -3.38
N THR A 201 -21.14 -10.49 -4.65
CA THR A 201 -20.88 -11.63 -5.53
C THR A 201 -19.50 -11.56 -6.16
N THR A 202 -18.93 -12.74 -6.48
CA THR A 202 -17.79 -12.86 -7.38
C THR A 202 -18.22 -13.65 -8.60
N THR A 203 -18.07 -13.07 -9.79
CA THR A 203 -18.48 -13.67 -11.08
C THR A 203 -17.24 -13.92 -11.94
N TRP A 204 -17.17 -15.08 -12.58
CA TRP A 204 -16.09 -15.50 -13.48
C TRP A 204 -16.59 -15.64 -14.92
N ASP A 205 -15.70 -15.62 -15.90
CA ASP A 205 -15.98 -15.82 -17.33
C ASP A 205 -16.65 -17.17 -17.65
N ASP A 206 -16.38 -18.18 -16.84
CA ASP A 206 -17.02 -19.50 -16.97
C ASP A 206 -18.49 -19.52 -16.51
N GLY A 207 -19.02 -18.37 -16.09
CA GLY A 207 -20.39 -18.22 -15.59
C GLY A 207 -20.58 -18.62 -14.13
N ARG A 208 -19.53 -19.03 -13.45
CA ARG A 208 -19.55 -19.33 -12.01
C ARG A 208 -19.79 -18.05 -11.21
N ILE A 209 -20.70 -18.13 -10.23
CA ILE A 209 -21.01 -17.02 -9.32
C ILE A 209 -20.92 -17.54 -7.89
N GLU A 210 -20.14 -16.86 -7.05
CA GLU A 210 -20.03 -17.14 -5.63
C GLU A 210 -20.45 -15.91 -4.81
N GLY A 211 -21.00 -16.14 -3.62
CA GLY A 211 -21.43 -15.08 -2.71
C GLY A 211 -22.93 -14.81 -2.77
N LYS A 212 -23.33 -13.74 -2.09
CA LYS A 212 -24.74 -13.31 -1.99
C LYS A 212 -24.83 -11.79 -2.09
N SER A 213 -25.84 -11.32 -2.82
CA SER A 213 -26.16 -9.88 -2.94
C SER A 213 -27.15 -9.39 -1.88
N ALA A 214 -27.62 -10.25 -0.98
CA ALA A 214 -28.52 -9.82 0.08
C ALA A 214 -27.80 -8.96 1.12
N HIS A 215 -28.24 -7.73 1.28
CA HIS A 215 -27.66 -6.75 2.21
C HIS A 215 -28.75 -5.82 2.77
N ARG A 216 -28.39 -5.07 3.80
CA ARG A 216 -29.22 -3.98 4.33
C ARG A 216 -28.92 -2.70 3.53
N ASP A 217 -29.86 -1.76 3.53
CA ASP A 217 -29.70 -0.48 2.82
C ASP A 217 -28.50 0.36 3.33
N ASP A 218 -28.11 0.15 4.58
CA ASP A 218 -26.96 0.82 5.18
C ASP A 218 -25.60 0.15 4.88
N GLN A 219 -25.59 -0.92 4.09
CA GLN A 219 -24.39 -1.65 3.67
C GLN A 219 -24.02 -1.33 2.23
N LEU A 220 -22.72 -1.16 1.98
CA LEU A 220 -22.16 -1.06 0.63
C LEU A 220 -21.65 -2.42 0.18
N LEU A 221 -22.23 -2.97 -0.89
CA LEU A 221 -21.71 -4.19 -1.50
C LEU A 221 -20.52 -3.88 -2.42
N ILE A 222 -19.52 -4.77 -2.37
CA ILE A 222 -18.44 -4.83 -3.35
C ILE A 222 -18.61 -6.12 -4.15
N ASP A 223 -19.07 -6.00 -5.38
CA ASP A 223 -19.10 -7.11 -6.33
C ASP A 223 -17.75 -7.21 -7.05
N SER A 224 -17.35 -8.43 -7.35
CA SER A 224 -16.08 -8.73 -8.00
C SER A 224 -16.31 -9.48 -9.32
N VAL A 225 -15.60 -9.07 -10.36
CA VAL A 225 -15.58 -9.75 -11.66
C VAL A 225 -14.17 -10.27 -11.93
N ARG A 226 -14.07 -11.48 -12.42
CA ARG A 226 -12.83 -12.13 -12.84
C ARG A 226 -12.93 -12.45 -14.32
N HIS A 227 -12.12 -11.74 -15.13
CA HIS A 227 -12.19 -11.74 -16.58
C HIS A 227 -10.79 -11.90 -17.19
N ASP A 228 -10.63 -12.83 -18.14
CA ASP A 228 -9.32 -13.18 -18.72
C ASP A 228 -8.65 -12.04 -19.49
N GLU A 229 -9.44 -11.17 -20.13
CA GLU A 229 -8.93 -10.05 -20.93
C GLU A 229 -8.42 -8.85 -20.13
N VAL A 230 -8.56 -8.88 -18.79
CA VAL A 230 -8.10 -7.78 -17.94
C VAL A 230 -6.59 -7.94 -17.68
N PRO A 231 -5.75 -6.94 -18.02
CA PRO A 231 -4.31 -7.00 -17.75
C PRO A 231 -4.02 -7.16 -16.26
N GLY A 232 -3.02 -8.00 -15.95
CA GLY A 232 -2.54 -8.24 -14.58
C GLY A 232 -1.56 -7.18 -14.07
#